data_25daa60a3e9db7746803034f838630fb
#
_entry.id   25daa60a3e9db7746803034f838630fb
#
_cell.length_a   1.000
_cell.length_b   1.000
_cell.length_c   1.000
_cell.angle_alpha   90.00
_cell.angle_beta   90.00
_cell.angle_gamma   90.00
#
_symmetry.space_group_name_H-M   'P 1'
#
loop_
_entity.id
_entity.type
_entity.pdbx_description
1 polymer ?
#
loop_
_entity_poly.entity_id
_entity_poly.type
_entity_poly.pdbx_seq_one_letter_code
_entity_poly.pdbx_strand_id
1 'polypeptide(L)'
;NAHDTITLYGASRMEESTIEAMRQMAGCFTDIPALQANLGDRIAEMTHNEAAYIANCAAGALQLCAAVCLARGSDYIYRYLPDTKGNPNEIIVLHSQHNCYDKALEAAGAKLKIIGDADEALLFDLEGSFDEHTAAVFFCPVDHYAPAALPLKTVVEIAHAHGVPVIVDAAAQLPPMENLWRYTDEGADMVVFSGGKTLRGPQASGLILGKQRYIEDCRRFGAPMHGVCRSAKATKESMIGLYVAVKNFMAT
;
A
#
# COMPACT_ATOMS: atom_id res chain seq x y z
N ASN A 1 21.71 13.72 8.53
CA ASN A 1 20.33 14.20 8.54
C ASN A 1 19.70 13.84 9.89
N ALA A 2 19.37 14.84 10.69
CA ALA A 2 18.75 14.65 12.02
C ALA A 2 17.21 14.66 11.97
N HIS A 3 16.62 14.75 10.76
CA HIS A 3 15.18 14.86 10.55
C HIS A 3 14.56 13.54 10.02
N ASP A 4 15.24 12.42 10.19
CA ASP A 4 14.79 11.12 9.70
C ASP A 4 14.58 11.08 8.17
N THR A 5 13.75 10.18 7.68
CA THR A 5 13.50 9.92 6.26
C THR A 5 12.34 10.75 5.68
N ILE A 6 12.29 12.04 6.02
CA ILE A 6 11.26 12.98 5.57
C ILE A 6 11.48 13.36 4.10
N THR A 7 10.42 13.32 3.30
CA THR A 7 10.43 13.67 1.86
C THR A 7 11.01 15.05 1.59
N LEU A 8 10.73 16.04 2.47
CA LEU A 8 11.23 17.41 2.34
C LEU A 8 12.77 17.50 2.26
N TYR A 9 13.47 16.55 2.88
CA TYR A 9 14.94 16.50 2.92
C TYR A 9 15.52 15.38 2.05
N GLY A 10 14.76 14.87 1.08
CA GLY A 10 15.19 13.84 0.12
C GLY A 10 15.09 12.41 0.63
N ALA A 11 14.36 12.19 1.74
CA ALA A 11 14.13 10.89 2.36
C ALA A 11 15.44 10.21 2.82
N SER A 12 15.91 9.15 2.17
CA SER A 12 17.10 8.39 2.54
C SER A 12 18.19 8.46 1.48
N ARG A 13 19.39 8.01 1.81
CA ARG A 13 20.48 7.87 0.85
C ARG A 13 20.49 6.45 0.30
N MET A 14 20.36 6.33 -1.02
CA MET A 14 20.46 5.06 -1.73
C MET A 14 21.89 4.50 -1.64
N GLU A 15 22.01 3.18 -1.70
CA GLU A 15 23.28 2.50 -1.84
C GLU A 15 23.78 2.56 -3.29
N GLU A 16 25.09 2.45 -3.49
CA GLU A 16 25.73 2.53 -4.81
C GLU A 16 25.16 1.45 -5.76
N SER A 17 24.92 0.24 -5.27
CA SER A 17 24.32 -0.84 -6.05
C SER A 17 22.93 -0.49 -6.58
N THR A 18 22.14 0.24 -5.80
CA THR A 18 20.82 0.74 -6.21
C THR A 18 20.94 1.80 -7.30
N ILE A 19 21.85 2.76 -7.14
CA ILE A 19 22.11 3.83 -8.11
C ILE A 19 22.60 3.23 -9.43
N GLU A 20 23.53 2.28 -9.39
CA GLU A 20 24.08 1.62 -10.58
C GLU A 20 22.99 0.83 -11.34
N ALA A 21 22.14 0.09 -10.64
CA ALA A 21 21.01 -0.61 -11.27
C ALA A 21 20.05 0.36 -11.99
N MET A 22 19.75 1.50 -11.38
CA MET A 22 18.93 2.55 -11.99
C MET A 22 19.63 3.13 -13.24
N ARG A 23 20.93 3.39 -13.16
CA ARG A 23 21.74 3.90 -14.29
C ARG A 23 21.73 2.95 -15.49
N GLN A 24 21.87 1.65 -15.25
CA GLN A 24 21.80 0.63 -16.29
C GLN A 24 20.40 0.57 -16.92
N MET A 25 19.36 0.57 -16.10
CA MET A 25 17.98 0.51 -16.58
C MET A 25 17.60 1.75 -17.41
N ALA A 26 18.16 2.92 -17.09
CA ALA A 26 17.92 4.15 -17.84
C ALA A 26 18.30 4.04 -19.32
N GLY A 27 19.33 3.25 -19.64
CA GLY A 27 19.81 3.00 -21.00
C GLY A 27 19.02 1.94 -21.80
N CYS A 28 17.97 1.34 -21.22
CA CYS A 28 17.25 0.23 -21.83
C CYS A 28 15.80 0.56 -22.16
N PHE A 29 15.29 0.02 -23.27
CA PHE A 29 13.84 -0.14 -23.46
C PHE A 29 13.40 -1.43 -22.79
N THR A 30 12.19 -1.44 -22.20
CA THR A 30 11.62 -2.60 -21.53
C THR A 30 10.10 -2.60 -21.60
N ASP A 31 9.50 -3.77 -21.59
CA ASP A 31 8.08 -3.96 -21.36
C ASP A 31 7.78 -3.70 -19.88
N ILE A 32 7.05 -2.62 -19.60
CA ILE A 32 6.77 -2.19 -18.21
C ILE A 32 5.87 -3.19 -17.47
N PRO A 33 4.75 -3.70 -18.03
CA PRO A 33 3.99 -4.78 -17.41
C PRO A 33 4.80 -6.02 -17.05
N ALA A 34 5.64 -6.50 -17.98
CA ALA A 34 6.49 -7.65 -17.75
C ALA A 34 7.58 -7.38 -16.68
N LEU A 35 8.18 -6.18 -16.69
CA LEU A 35 9.12 -5.76 -15.65
C LEU A 35 8.46 -5.73 -14.28
N GLN A 36 7.27 -5.13 -14.18
CA GLN A 36 6.49 -5.04 -12.95
C GLN A 36 6.17 -6.42 -12.37
N ALA A 37 5.70 -7.34 -13.21
CA ALA A 37 5.40 -8.71 -12.79
C ALA A 37 6.66 -9.43 -12.29
N ASN A 38 7.74 -9.41 -13.09
CA ASN A 38 8.99 -10.11 -12.75
C ASN A 38 9.63 -9.61 -11.46
N LEU A 39 9.72 -8.28 -11.29
CA LEU A 39 10.29 -7.70 -10.07
C LEU A 39 9.36 -7.91 -8.87
N GLY A 40 8.06 -7.82 -9.07
CA GLY A 40 7.05 -8.09 -8.03
C GLY A 40 7.15 -9.52 -7.51
N ASP A 41 7.21 -10.51 -8.41
CA ASP A 41 7.32 -11.93 -8.04
C ASP A 41 8.61 -12.21 -7.23
N ARG A 42 9.73 -11.63 -7.64
CA ARG A 42 11.01 -11.74 -6.91
C ARG A 42 10.97 -11.07 -5.53
N ILE A 43 10.29 -9.92 -5.40
CA ILE A 43 10.11 -9.26 -4.11
C ILE A 43 9.21 -10.11 -3.22
N ALA A 44 8.10 -10.63 -3.74
CA ALA A 44 7.19 -11.49 -3.00
C ALA A 44 7.93 -12.72 -2.43
N GLU A 45 8.73 -13.40 -3.24
CA GLU A 45 9.57 -14.52 -2.80
C GLU A 45 10.50 -14.13 -1.66
N MET A 46 11.24 -13.00 -1.79
CA MET A 46 12.17 -12.54 -0.76
C MET A 46 11.48 -12.13 0.54
N THR A 47 10.26 -11.62 0.46
CA THR A 47 9.51 -11.08 1.62
C THR A 47 8.41 -12.02 2.12
N HIS A 48 8.42 -13.29 1.68
CA HIS A 48 7.48 -14.33 2.11
C HIS A 48 6.01 -13.98 1.89
N ASN A 49 5.70 -13.20 0.85
CA ASN A 49 4.35 -12.79 0.49
C ASN A 49 3.84 -13.55 -0.73
N GLU A 50 2.51 -13.61 -0.92
CA GLU A 50 1.92 -14.23 -2.11
C GLU A 50 2.28 -13.46 -3.39
N ALA A 51 2.26 -12.12 -3.33
CA ALA A 51 2.56 -11.26 -4.46
C ALA A 51 3.00 -9.86 -4.03
N ALA A 52 3.61 -9.11 -4.98
CA ALA A 52 4.02 -7.73 -4.77
C ALA A 52 3.80 -6.86 -6.01
N TYR A 53 3.61 -5.55 -5.77
CA TYR A 53 3.50 -4.51 -6.79
C TYR A 53 4.35 -3.30 -6.43
N ILE A 54 5.07 -2.74 -7.41
CA ILE A 54 5.90 -1.54 -7.22
C ILE A 54 5.14 -0.31 -7.68
N ALA A 55 4.87 0.59 -6.74
CA ALA A 55 4.22 1.88 -6.97
C ALA A 55 5.24 3.03 -7.03
N ASN A 56 4.77 4.23 -7.40
CA ASN A 56 5.60 5.43 -7.44
C ASN A 56 5.89 6.03 -6.06
N CYS A 57 5.07 5.76 -5.06
CA CYS A 57 5.24 6.16 -3.66
C CYS A 57 4.18 5.48 -2.80
N ALA A 58 4.30 5.57 -1.47
CA ALA A 58 3.30 4.99 -0.56
C ALA A 58 1.90 5.60 -0.77
N ALA A 59 1.76 6.91 -0.94
CA ALA A 59 0.47 7.54 -1.19
C ALA A 59 -0.16 7.07 -2.51
N GLY A 60 0.64 6.93 -3.59
CA GLY A 60 0.16 6.35 -4.86
C GLY A 60 -0.20 4.86 -4.74
N ALA A 61 0.48 4.13 -3.87
CA ALA A 61 0.15 2.75 -3.54
C ALA A 61 -1.19 2.67 -2.78
N LEU A 62 -1.42 3.53 -1.78
CA LEU A 62 -2.69 3.61 -1.04
C LEU A 62 -3.85 3.97 -1.98
N GLN A 63 -3.66 4.93 -2.89
CA GLN A 63 -4.65 5.27 -3.90
C GLN A 63 -5.01 4.06 -4.78
N LEU A 64 -4.00 3.28 -5.19
CA LEU A 64 -4.23 2.07 -6.00
C LEU A 64 -4.94 0.98 -5.20
N CYS A 65 -4.55 0.73 -3.96
CA CYS A 65 -5.22 -0.23 -3.08
C CYS A 65 -6.70 0.13 -2.88
N ALA A 66 -7.00 1.41 -2.60
CA ALA A 66 -8.37 1.88 -2.52
C ALA A 66 -9.13 1.67 -3.84
N ALA A 67 -8.54 2.07 -4.98
CA ALA A 67 -9.15 1.89 -6.30
C ALA A 67 -9.45 0.41 -6.60
N VAL A 68 -8.57 -0.52 -6.22
CA VAL A 68 -8.78 -1.97 -6.36
C VAL A 68 -9.97 -2.43 -5.51
N CYS A 69 -10.06 -2.00 -4.25
CA CYS A 69 -11.19 -2.32 -3.37
C CYS A 69 -12.51 -1.76 -3.90
N LEU A 70 -12.51 -0.52 -4.39
CA LEU A 70 -13.69 0.13 -4.98
C LEU A 70 -14.12 -0.53 -6.30
N ALA A 71 -13.15 -0.93 -7.12
CA ALA A 71 -13.43 -1.57 -8.40
C ALA A 71 -13.97 -3.01 -8.26
N ARG A 72 -13.63 -3.71 -7.18
CA ARG A 72 -14.10 -5.09 -6.89
C ARG A 72 -13.90 -6.04 -8.08
N GLY A 73 -12.76 -5.93 -8.77
CA GLY A 73 -12.43 -6.70 -9.97
C GLY A 73 -13.15 -6.28 -11.25
N SER A 74 -13.93 -5.18 -11.23
CA SER A 74 -14.70 -4.69 -12.38
C SER A 74 -13.96 -3.59 -13.14
N ASP A 75 -13.60 -3.84 -14.42
CA ASP A 75 -13.08 -2.82 -15.33
C ASP A 75 -14.06 -1.65 -15.51
N TYR A 76 -15.36 -1.96 -15.51
CA TYR A 76 -16.39 -0.94 -15.67
C TYR A 76 -16.37 0.05 -14.50
N ILE A 77 -16.34 -0.44 -13.25
CA ILE A 77 -16.29 0.44 -12.08
C ILE A 77 -14.99 1.23 -12.08
N TYR A 78 -13.84 0.55 -12.27
CA TYR A 78 -12.52 1.19 -12.28
C TYR A 78 -12.44 2.33 -13.31
N ARG A 79 -13.02 2.13 -14.51
CA ARG A 79 -13.02 3.14 -15.59
C ARG A 79 -13.65 4.46 -15.17
N TYR A 80 -14.66 4.43 -14.31
CA TYR A 80 -15.39 5.62 -13.89
C TYR A 80 -14.86 6.24 -12.59
N LEU A 81 -13.97 5.55 -11.85
CA LEU A 81 -13.37 6.14 -10.64
C LEU A 81 -12.76 7.51 -10.97
N PRO A 82 -12.89 8.49 -10.07
CA PRO A 82 -13.38 8.41 -8.69
C PRO A 82 -14.93 8.39 -8.54
N ASP A 83 -15.72 8.43 -9.61
CA ASP A 83 -17.16 8.27 -9.54
C ASP A 83 -17.49 6.76 -9.43
N THR A 84 -17.92 6.33 -8.25
CA THR A 84 -18.20 4.94 -7.93
C THR A 84 -19.52 4.41 -8.51
N LYS A 85 -20.30 5.26 -9.17
CA LYS A 85 -21.59 4.88 -9.79
C LYS A 85 -22.57 4.20 -8.80
N GLY A 86 -22.54 4.61 -7.53
CA GLY A 86 -23.38 4.05 -6.49
C GLY A 86 -22.94 2.69 -5.94
N ASN A 87 -21.77 2.17 -6.38
CA ASN A 87 -21.18 0.98 -5.78
C ASN A 87 -20.60 1.30 -4.39
N PRO A 88 -20.38 0.27 -3.53
CA PRO A 88 -19.77 0.44 -2.22
C PRO A 88 -18.48 1.25 -2.30
N ASN A 89 -18.36 2.29 -1.49
CA ASN A 89 -17.21 3.19 -1.52
C ASN A 89 -16.79 3.73 -0.15
N GLU A 90 -17.35 3.21 0.92
CA GLU A 90 -16.91 3.58 2.26
C GLU A 90 -15.71 2.76 2.68
N ILE A 91 -14.68 3.43 3.18
CA ILE A 91 -13.51 2.81 3.82
C ILE A 91 -13.55 3.16 5.30
N ILE A 92 -13.64 2.12 6.14
CA ILE A 92 -13.63 2.28 7.59
C ILE A 92 -12.22 2.63 8.04
N VAL A 93 -12.09 3.66 8.89
CA VAL A 93 -10.83 4.15 9.46
C VAL A 93 -11.02 4.36 10.96
N LEU A 94 -10.14 3.81 11.79
CA LEU A 94 -10.13 4.09 13.22
C LEU A 94 -9.69 5.54 13.45
N HIS A 95 -10.43 6.30 14.25
CA HIS A 95 -10.17 7.73 14.47
C HIS A 95 -8.73 8.01 14.93
N SER A 96 -8.19 7.20 15.84
CA SER A 96 -6.81 7.30 16.32
C SER A 96 -5.75 7.09 15.23
N GLN A 97 -6.12 6.50 14.09
CA GLN A 97 -5.24 6.22 12.94
C GLN A 97 -5.46 7.20 11.77
N HIS A 98 -6.49 8.05 11.86
CA HIS A 98 -6.81 9.06 10.85
C HIS A 98 -5.67 10.09 10.71
N ASN A 99 -5.21 10.31 9.48
CA ASN A 99 -4.08 11.18 9.22
C ASN A 99 -4.14 11.83 7.81
N CYS A 100 -3.19 12.71 7.48
CA CYS A 100 -3.21 13.46 6.22
C CYS A 100 -3.02 12.60 4.97
N TYR A 101 -2.54 11.35 5.08
CA TYR A 101 -2.35 10.45 3.94
C TYR A 101 -3.63 9.74 3.52
N ASP A 102 -4.69 9.78 4.33
CA ASP A 102 -6.02 9.25 3.99
C ASP A 102 -6.60 9.90 2.74
N LYS A 103 -6.13 11.10 2.40
CA LYS A 103 -6.46 11.79 1.13
C LYS A 103 -6.12 10.95 -0.12
N ALA A 104 -5.20 10.00 -0.01
CA ALA A 104 -4.91 9.07 -1.09
C ALA A 104 -6.08 8.11 -1.35
N LEU A 105 -6.80 7.70 -0.31
CA LEU A 105 -7.99 6.86 -0.40
C LEU A 105 -9.14 7.64 -1.05
N GLU A 106 -9.39 8.87 -0.58
CA GLU A 106 -10.42 9.76 -1.13
C GLU A 106 -10.16 10.10 -2.60
N ALA A 107 -8.88 10.24 -3.00
CA ALA A 107 -8.51 10.50 -4.39
C ALA A 107 -8.90 9.37 -5.34
N ALA A 108 -9.06 8.14 -4.85
CA ALA A 108 -9.60 7.02 -5.61
C ALA A 108 -11.14 7.04 -5.72
N GLY A 109 -11.83 7.84 -4.92
CA GLY A 109 -13.29 7.91 -4.84
C GLY A 109 -13.88 7.36 -3.54
N ALA A 110 -13.04 7.00 -2.57
CA ALA A 110 -13.50 6.53 -1.27
C ALA A 110 -14.12 7.65 -0.43
N LYS A 111 -15.08 7.27 0.39
CA LYS A 111 -15.58 8.05 1.52
C LYS A 111 -15.05 7.43 2.80
N LEU A 112 -14.46 8.24 3.66
CA LEU A 112 -13.95 7.74 4.94
C LEU A 112 -15.10 7.61 5.95
N LYS A 113 -15.24 6.42 6.52
CA LYS A 113 -16.13 6.13 7.66
C LYS A 113 -15.27 6.03 8.91
N ILE A 114 -15.12 7.15 9.60
CA ILE A 114 -14.28 7.23 10.79
C ILE A 114 -15.09 6.69 11.99
N ILE A 115 -14.48 5.74 12.74
CA ILE A 115 -15.11 5.07 13.88
C ILE A 115 -14.25 5.20 15.14
N GLY A 116 -14.89 5.06 16.30
CA GLY A 116 -14.25 5.28 17.60
C GLY A 116 -13.97 6.75 17.87
N ASP A 117 -13.10 7.03 18.81
CA ASP A 117 -12.66 8.38 19.14
C ASP A 117 -11.11 8.53 19.05
N ALA A 118 -10.59 9.66 19.57
CA ALA A 118 -9.15 9.95 19.44
C ALA A 118 -8.27 8.96 20.23
N ASP A 119 -8.79 8.39 21.30
CA ASP A 119 -8.03 7.55 22.22
C ASP A 119 -8.21 6.06 21.96
N GLU A 120 -9.44 5.64 21.56
CA GLU A 120 -9.75 4.24 21.38
C GLU A 120 -10.82 3.99 20.30
N ALA A 121 -10.84 2.75 19.82
CA ALA A 121 -11.98 2.18 19.11
C ALA A 121 -12.28 0.81 19.72
N LEU A 122 -13.53 0.60 20.09
CA LEU A 122 -13.97 -0.63 20.73
C LEU A 122 -14.48 -1.65 19.69
N LEU A 123 -14.55 -2.92 20.07
CA LEU A 123 -15.03 -3.97 19.16
C LEU A 123 -16.39 -3.67 18.55
N PHE A 124 -17.34 -3.17 19.36
CA PHE A 124 -18.68 -2.85 18.87
C PHE A 124 -18.71 -1.66 17.90
N ASP A 125 -17.73 -0.72 17.97
CA ASP A 125 -17.59 0.36 16.99
C ASP A 125 -17.25 -0.22 15.63
N LEU A 126 -16.31 -1.17 15.60
CA LEU A 126 -15.91 -1.83 14.38
C LEU A 126 -17.02 -2.76 13.85
N GLU A 127 -17.56 -3.66 14.70
CA GLU A 127 -18.62 -4.60 14.31
C GLU A 127 -19.88 -3.89 13.80
N GLY A 128 -20.29 -2.80 14.45
CA GLY A 128 -21.46 -2.02 14.07
C GLY A 128 -21.25 -1.09 12.86
N SER A 129 -20.03 -0.98 12.34
CA SER A 129 -19.71 -0.05 11.25
C SER A 129 -19.91 -0.63 9.85
N PHE A 130 -20.02 -1.95 9.71
CA PHE A 130 -20.17 -2.61 8.41
C PHE A 130 -21.59 -2.52 7.88
N ASP A 131 -21.73 -2.15 6.62
CA ASP A 131 -23.00 -2.11 5.89
C ASP A 131 -22.75 -2.38 4.38
N GLU A 132 -23.80 -2.24 3.56
CA GLU A 132 -23.76 -2.46 2.13
C GLU A 132 -22.88 -1.46 1.36
N HIS A 133 -22.46 -0.37 1.98
CA HIS A 133 -21.59 0.64 1.40
C HIS A 133 -20.11 0.40 1.70
N THR A 134 -19.79 -0.53 2.59
CA THR A 134 -18.41 -0.79 3.02
C THR A 134 -17.61 -1.50 1.93
N ALA A 135 -16.51 -0.89 1.50
CA ALA A 135 -15.61 -1.40 0.46
C ALA A 135 -14.30 -1.97 1.02
N ALA A 136 -13.77 -1.39 2.12
CA ALA A 136 -12.54 -1.83 2.76
C ALA A 136 -12.45 -1.33 4.21
N VAL A 137 -11.52 -1.90 4.98
CA VAL A 137 -11.00 -1.31 6.21
C VAL A 137 -9.58 -0.82 5.95
N PHE A 138 -9.27 0.38 6.40
CA PHE A 138 -7.91 0.93 6.38
C PHE A 138 -7.33 0.89 7.80
N PHE A 139 -6.12 0.38 7.92
CA PHE A 139 -5.41 0.25 9.18
C PHE A 139 -4.01 0.88 9.07
N CYS A 140 -3.69 1.79 9.98
CA CYS A 140 -2.36 2.38 10.09
C CYS A 140 -1.77 2.01 11.46
N PRO A 141 -0.71 1.17 11.53
CA PRO A 141 -0.11 0.82 12.81
C PRO A 141 0.46 2.07 13.51
N VAL A 142 -0.11 2.40 14.66
CA VAL A 142 0.27 3.58 15.46
C VAL A 142 0.42 3.21 16.94
N ASP A 143 0.90 1.99 17.21
CA ASP A 143 0.99 1.39 18.55
C ASP A 143 1.60 2.31 19.61
N HIS A 144 2.52 3.19 19.20
CA HIS A 144 3.19 4.14 20.08
C HIS A 144 2.37 5.42 20.34
N TYR A 145 1.34 5.71 19.54
CA TYR A 145 0.44 6.86 19.71
C TYR A 145 -0.91 6.46 20.28
N ALA A 146 -1.38 5.28 19.97
CA ALA A 146 -2.70 4.79 20.33
C ALA A 146 -2.63 3.34 20.85
N PRO A 147 -2.12 3.12 22.07
CA PRO A 147 -1.98 1.78 22.64
C PRO A 147 -3.32 1.07 22.89
N ALA A 148 -4.43 1.80 22.88
CA ALA A 148 -5.78 1.26 23.00
C ALA A 148 -6.44 1.00 21.63
N ALA A 149 -5.72 1.14 20.51
CA ALA A 149 -6.21 0.75 19.20
C ALA A 149 -6.44 -0.76 19.13
N LEU A 150 -7.47 -1.18 18.37
CA LEU A 150 -7.73 -2.60 18.12
C LEU A 150 -6.51 -3.25 17.43
N PRO A 151 -6.07 -4.46 17.86
CA PRO A 151 -5.00 -5.19 17.18
C PRO A 151 -5.36 -5.49 15.71
N LEU A 152 -4.38 -5.43 14.81
CA LEU A 152 -4.62 -5.71 13.39
C LEU A 152 -5.33 -7.05 13.16
N LYS A 153 -4.88 -8.11 13.83
CA LYS A 153 -5.48 -9.43 13.70
C LYS A 153 -6.98 -9.43 14.01
N THR A 154 -7.40 -8.72 15.06
CA THR A 154 -8.81 -8.58 15.42
C THR A 154 -9.58 -7.82 14.34
N VAL A 155 -9.00 -6.73 13.81
CA VAL A 155 -9.62 -5.95 12.73
C VAL A 155 -9.79 -6.82 11.47
N VAL A 156 -8.78 -7.61 11.12
CA VAL A 156 -8.82 -8.52 9.97
C VAL A 156 -9.89 -9.60 10.15
N GLU A 157 -9.95 -10.26 11.32
CA GLU A 157 -10.94 -11.31 11.60
C GLU A 157 -12.37 -10.79 11.44
N ILE A 158 -12.65 -9.60 11.97
CA ILE A 158 -13.98 -8.98 11.85
C ILE A 158 -14.27 -8.55 10.42
N ALA A 159 -13.34 -7.85 9.75
CA ALA A 159 -13.52 -7.41 8.37
C ALA A 159 -13.77 -8.59 7.41
N HIS A 160 -13.00 -9.66 7.57
CA HIS A 160 -13.16 -10.86 6.74
C HIS A 160 -14.47 -11.61 7.02
N ALA A 161 -15.00 -11.58 8.25
CA ALA A 161 -16.32 -12.12 8.54
C ALA A 161 -17.44 -11.40 7.76
N HIS A 162 -17.22 -10.12 7.42
CA HIS A 162 -18.09 -9.32 6.55
C HIS A 162 -17.71 -9.39 5.05
N GLY A 163 -16.67 -10.16 4.68
CA GLY A 163 -16.19 -10.25 3.30
C GLY A 163 -15.48 -8.99 2.80
N VAL A 164 -14.98 -8.14 3.71
CA VAL A 164 -14.37 -6.84 3.45
C VAL A 164 -12.84 -6.95 3.57
N PRO A 165 -12.06 -6.45 2.58
CA PRO A 165 -10.59 -6.49 2.65
C PRO A 165 -10.01 -5.44 3.60
N VAL A 166 -8.78 -5.70 4.08
CA VAL A 166 -8.01 -4.81 4.94
C VAL A 166 -6.76 -4.30 4.22
N ILE A 167 -6.63 -2.97 4.15
CA ILE A 167 -5.45 -2.26 3.64
C ILE A 167 -4.64 -1.76 4.83
N VAL A 168 -3.34 -2.05 4.87
CA VAL A 168 -2.43 -1.57 5.92
C VAL A 168 -1.46 -0.55 5.36
N ASP A 169 -1.43 0.64 5.97
CA ASP A 169 -0.37 1.62 5.72
C ASP A 169 0.81 1.39 6.68
N ALA A 170 1.80 0.67 6.20
CA ALA A 170 3.06 0.42 6.88
C ALA A 170 4.22 1.27 6.33
N ALA A 171 3.94 2.42 5.72
CA ALA A 171 4.93 3.25 5.03
C ALA A 171 6.14 3.66 5.89
N ALA A 172 5.99 3.69 7.22
CA ALA A 172 7.05 4.05 8.17
C ALA A 172 7.34 2.94 9.20
N GLN A 173 6.91 1.70 8.95
CA GLN A 173 6.97 0.60 9.91
C GLN A 173 8.21 -0.30 9.77
N LEU A 174 9.24 0.17 9.10
CA LEU A 174 10.55 -0.47 9.04
C LEU A 174 11.58 0.38 9.78
N PRO A 175 12.51 -0.22 10.54
CA PRO A 175 12.56 -1.61 10.94
C PRO A 175 11.43 -1.96 11.94
N PRO A 176 11.22 -3.20 12.38
CA PRO A 176 12.01 -4.40 12.09
C PRO A 176 11.70 -5.00 10.72
N MET A 177 12.60 -5.84 10.20
CA MET A 177 12.51 -6.46 8.87
C MET A 177 11.26 -7.34 8.73
N GLU A 178 10.88 -8.01 9.80
CA GLU A 178 9.74 -8.92 9.89
C GLU A 178 8.42 -8.24 9.50
N ASN A 179 8.34 -6.93 9.63
CA ASN A 179 7.16 -6.18 9.20
C ASN A 179 6.88 -6.30 7.70
N LEU A 180 7.86 -6.72 6.87
CA LEU A 180 7.63 -7.01 5.45
C LEU A 180 6.70 -8.22 5.21
N TRP A 181 6.51 -9.10 6.21
CA TRP A 181 5.58 -10.23 6.10
C TRP A 181 4.60 -10.34 7.28
N ARG A 182 4.94 -9.79 8.45
CA ARG A 182 4.11 -9.89 9.66
C ARG A 182 2.65 -9.47 9.43
N TYR A 183 2.44 -8.34 8.76
CA TYR A 183 1.07 -7.82 8.57
C TYR A 183 0.24 -8.71 7.63
N THR A 184 0.85 -9.30 6.61
CA THR A 184 0.17 -10.27 5.74
C THR A 184 -0.04 -11.60 6.43
N ASP A 185 0.88 -12.04 7.30
CA ASP A 185 0.71 -13.23 8.16
C ASP A 185 -0.42 -13.02 9.18
N GLU A 186 -0.62 -11.80 9.67
CA GLU A 186 -1.77 -11.42 10.51
C GLU A 186 -3.08 -11.34 9.70
N GLY A 187 -3.02 -11.49 8.38
CA GLY A 187 -4.16 -11.62 7.47
C GLY A 187 -4.49 -10.39 6.63
N ALA A 188 -3.72 -9.30 6.71
CA ALA A 188 -3.92 -8.13 5.86
C ALA A 188 -3.93 -8.50 4.37
N ASP A 189 -4.81 -7.88 3.61
CA ASP A 189 -4.95 -8.18 2.17
C ASP A 189 -3.95 -7.44 1.31
N MET A 190 -3.66 -6.18 1.66
CA MET A 190 -2.65 -5.34 1.03
C MET A 190 -1.91 -4.51 2.08
N VAL A 191 -0.59 -4.49 2.01
CA VAL A 191 0.29 -3.76 2.93
C VAL A 191 1.19 -2.84 2.14
N VAL A 192 1.22 -1.56 2.50
CA VAL A 192 1.95 -0.52 1.75
C VAL A 192 3.18 -0.07 2.52
N PHE A 193 4.34 -0.08 1.85
CA PHE A 193 5.61 0.45 2.36
C PHE A 193 6.14 1.60 1.49
N SER A 194 6.86 2.54 2.10
CA SER A 194 7.59 3.58 1.38
C SER A 194 8.98 3.08 0.99
N GLY A 195 9.29 3.10 -0.30
CA GLY A 195 10.61 2.67 -0.77
C GLY A 195 11.73 3.65 -0.45
N GLY A 196 11.43 4.94 -0.31
CA GLY A 196 12.42 5.98 -0.04
C GLY A 196 12.78 6.16 1.44
N LYS A 197 12.15 5.43 2.35
CA LYS A 197 12.44 5.50 3.80
C LYS A 197 13.53 4.48 4.19
N THR A 198 13.29 3.65 5.17
CA THR A 198 14.24 2.66 5.71
C THR A 198 14.76 1.67 4.67
N LEU A 199 13.98 1.35 3.63
CA LEU A 199 14.43 0.52 2.53
C LEU A 199 15.57 1.16 1.71
N ARG A 200 15.79 2.48 1.83
CA ARG A 200 16.86 3.22 1.11
C ARG A 200 16.80 3.06 -0.41
N GLY A 201 15.58 2.87 -0.92
CA GLY A 201 15.30 2.88 -2.35
C GLY A 201 15.11 4.29 -2.92
N PRO A 202 14.73 4.40 -4.20
CA PRO A 202 14.37 5.70 -4.79
C PRO A 202 13.29 6.38 -3.99
N GLN A 203 13.44 7.70 -3.75
CA GLN A 203 12.45 8.48 -3.00
C GLN A 203 11.04 8.36 -3.62
N ALA A 204 10.98 8.37 -4.95
CA ALA A 204 9.76 8.15 -5.71
C ALA A 204 9.56 6.65 -5.96
N SER A 205 9.38 5.87 -4.89
CA SER A 205 9.00 4.45 -4.96
C SER A 205 8.16 4.04 -3.75
N GLY A 206 7.29 3.08 -3.96
CA GLY A 206 6.44 2.45 -2.96
C GLY A 206 6.26 0.97 -3.27
N LEU A 207 5.92 0.19 -2.27
CA LEU A 207 5.75 -1.24 -2.37
C LEU A 207 4.39 -1.63 -1.82
N ILE A 208 3.65 -2.47 -2.55
CA ILE A 208 2.46 -3.16 -2.05
C ILE A 208 2.81 -4.63 -1.95
N LEU A 209 2.64 -5.21 -0.77
CA LEU A 209 2.74 -6.64 -0.51
C LEU A 209 1.36 -7.17 -0.14
N GLY A 210 1.00 -8.39 -0.53
CA GLY A 210 -0.30 -8.90 -0.17
C GLY A 210 -0.76 -10.11 -0.94
N LYS A 211 -2.07 -10.35 -0.87
CA LYS A 211 -2.72 -11.51 -1.50
C LYS A 211 -2.71 -11.41 -3.02
N GLN A 212 -2.42 -12.53 -3.67
CA GLN A 212 -2.29 -12.65 -5.12
C GLN A 212 -3.43 -11.95 -5.88
N ARG A 213 -4.68 -12.20 -5.48
CA ARG A 213 -5.88 -11.65 -6.15
C ARG A 213 -5.90 -10.13 -6.22
N TYR A 214 -5.47 -9.43 -5.15
CA TYR A 214 -5.47 -7.97 -5.11
C TYR A 214 -4.27 -7.39 -5.85
N ILE A 215 -3.13 -8.07 -5.81
CA ILE A 215 -1.93 -7.65 -6.54
C ILE A 215 -2.14 -7.83 -8.06
N GLU A 216 -2.87 -8.86 -8.50
CA GLU A 216 -3.28 -9.00 -9.90
C GLU A 216 -4.16 -7.82 -10.35
N ASP A 217 -5.11 -7.39 -9.52
CA ASP A 217 -5.89 -6.18 -9.80
C ASP A 217 -5.02 -4.91 -9.75
N CYS A 218 -4.02 -4.81 -8.87
CA CYS A 218 -3.03 -3.74 -8.91
C CYS A 218 -2.26 -3.71 -10.25
N ARG A 219 -1.86 -4.87 -10.78
CA ARG A 219 -1.18 -4.99 -12.09
C ARG A 219 -2.12 -4.63 -13.24
N ARG A 220 -3.40 -5.00 -13.14
CA ARG A 220 -4.44 -4.73 -14.14
C ARG A 220 -4.86 -3.26 -14.19
N PHE A 221 -4.96 -2.60 -13.05
CA PHE A 221 -5.49 -1.25 -12.91
C PHE A 221 -4.42 -0.17 -12.71
N GLY A 222 -3.27 -0.54 -12.16
CA GLY A 222 -2.17 0.39 -11.94
C GLY A 222 -1.52 0.90 -13.23
N ALA A 223 -0.76 1.97 -13.12
CA ALA A 223 -0.01 2.50 -14.25
C ALA A 223 0.97 1.44 -14.83
N PRO A 224 1.12 1.32 -16.16
CA PRO A 224 0.80 2.33 -17.18
C PRO A 224 -0.64 2.33 -17.70
N MET A 225 -1.53 1.53 -17.14
CA MET A 225 -2.93 1.48 -17.58
C MET A 225 -3.64 2.81 -17.33
N HIS A 226 -4.67 3.09 -18.13
CA HIS A 226 -5.43 4.33 -18.03
C HIS A 226 -6.50 4.23 -16.95
N GLY A 227 -6.66 5.28 -16.14
CA GLY A 227 -7.64 5.36 -15.07
C GLY A 227 -7.19 6.31 -13.96
N VAL A 228 -7.85 6.25 -12.82
CA VAL A 228 -7.64 7.16 -11.68
C VAL A 228 -6.19 7.11 -11.15
N CYS A 229 -5.51 5.97 -11.25
CA CYS A 229 -4.12 5.79 -10.81
C CYS A 229 -3.07 6.06 -11.89
N ARG A 230 -3.45 6.58 -13.08
CA ARG A 230 -2.49 6.82 -14.18
C ARG A 230 -1.41 7.85 -13.84
N SER A 231 -1.72 8.83 -13.00
CA SER A 231 -0.76 9.84 -12.53
C SER A 231 0.31 9.26 -11.60
N ALA A 232 0.03 8.14 -10.94
CA ALA A 232 0.91 7.47 -9.99
C ALA A 232 1.85 6.44 -10.66
N LYS A 233 2.31 6.69 -11.89
CA LYS A 233 3.22 5.75 -12.58
C LYS A 233 4.58 5.67 -11.91
N ALA A 234 5.06 4.45 -11.66
CA ALA A 234 6.46 4.19 -11.36
C ALA A 234 7.30 4.17 -12.64
N THR A 235 8.54 4.67 -12.61
CA THR A 235 9.47 4.56 -13.73
C THR A 235 10.21 3.21 -13.66
N LYS A 236 10.72 2.75 -14.80
CA LYS A 236 11.54 1.51 -14.85
C LYS A 236 12.77 1.61 -13.94
N GLU A 237 13.37 2.80 -13.84
CA GLU A 237 14.50 3.08 -12.97
C GLU A 237 14.09 2.95 -11.49
N SER A 238 12.95 3.52 -11.10
CA SER A 238 12.43 3.39 -9.72
C SER A 238 12.06 1.95 -9.39
N MET A 239 11.53 1.20 -10.35
CA MET A 239 11.16 -0.21 -10.14
C MET A 239 12.40 -1.06 -9.84
N ILE A 240 13.44 -1.00 -10.67
CA ILE A 240 14.66 -1.77 -10.43
C ILE A 240 15.41 -1.28 -9.20
N GLY A 241 15.42 0.04 -8.96
CA GLY A 241 16.02 0.63 -7.77
C GLY A 241 15.37 0.14 -6.49
N LEU A 242 14.04 0.08 -6.44
CA LEU A 242 13.34 -0.46 -5.28
C LEU A 242 13.62 -1.95 -5.08
N TYR A 243 13.62 -2.75 -6.15
CA TYR A 243 13.96 -4.17 -6.07
C TYR A 243 15.35 -4.40 -5.45
N VAL A 244 16.37 -3.66 -5.93
CA VAL A 244 17.74 -3.77 -5.38
C VAL A 244 17.78 -3.31 -3.92
N ALA A 245 17.05 -2.24 -3.57
CA ALA A 245 16.98 -1.75 -2.20
C ALA A 245 16.34 -2.77 -1.25
N VAL A 246 15.24 -3.43 -1.64
CA VAL A 246 14.63 -4.52 -0.86
C VAL A 246 15.61 -5.68 -0.72
N LYS A 247 16.28 -6.09 -1.80
CA LYS A 247 17.29 -7.15 -1.76
C LYS A 247 18.43 -6.83 -0.79
N ASN A 248 18.92 -5.59 -0.80
CA ASN A 248 19.99 -5.16 0.12
C ASN A 248 19.48 -5.17 1.58
N PHE A 249 18.25 -4.68 1.81
CA PHE A 249 17.65 -4.65 3.15
C PHE A 249 17.44 -6.07 3.72
N MET A 250 17.03 -7.03 2.88
CA MET A 250 16.87 -8.44 3.27
C MET A 250 18.20 -9.15 3.56
N ALA A 251 19.34 -8.57 3.16
CA ALA A 251 20.67 -9.13 3.40
C ALA A 251 21.36 -8.58 4.66
N THR A 252 20.72 -7.63 5.37
CA THR A 252 21.27 -7.03 6.61
C THR A 252 20.82 -7.77 7.85
#